data_f972a243b78b4de6d52e460f06993515
#
_entry.id   f972a243b78b4de6d52e460f06993515
#
_cell.length_a   1.000
_cell.length_b   1.000
_cell.length_c   1.000
_cell.angle_alpha   90.00
_cell.angle_beta   90.00
_cell.angle_gamma   90.00
#
_symmetry.space_group_name_H-M   'P 1'
#
loop_
_entity.id
_entity.type
_entity.pdbx_description
1 polymer ?
#
loop_
_entity_poly.entity_id
_entity_poly.type
_entity_poly.pdbx_seq_one_letter_code
_entity_poly.pdbx_strand_id
1 'polypeptide(L)'
;MFESPFFDLGDKSMNMITKATLFVKNKVKGQVFTCTEGLSFWGGVDPDTGVIIDTHHPNHGEALAGRIVLMPSSRGSCSGSGVLLQLARNGFAPAALIFRETEEILTLGAIIAAKLFNSPVAILRLSLEIYDALSRATEAKIGYDTLQFLDQSIPLSLPNTDIVQQNKSDKNMLAGHDGLARKIAMEVI
;
A
#
# COMPACT_ATOMS: atom_id res chain seq x y z
N MET A 1 17.21 -26.40 49.11
CA MET A 1 15.87 -25.90 48.68
C MET A 1 16.11 -24.47 48.19
N PHE A 2 16.45 -24.31 46.93
CA PHE A 2 16.66 -23.00 46.29
C PHE A 2 15.59 -22.85 45.21
N GLU A 3 14.62 -21.99 45.50
CA GLU A 3 13.62 -21.57 44.51
C GLU A 3 14.26 -20.57 43.57
N SER A 4 14.24 -20.88 42.32
CA SER A 4 14.64 -20.03 41.18
C SER A 4 13.45 -19.09 40.87
N PRO A 5 13.62 -17.76 40.81
CA PRO A 5 12.55 -16.89 40.35
C PRO A 5 12.42 -17.01 38.84
N PHE A 6 11.33 -17.61 38.38
CA PHE A 6 10.85 -17.52 37.01
C PHE A 6 10.53 -16.05 36.72
N PHE A 7 11.40 -15.39 35.97
CA PHE A 7 11.06 -14.09 35.37
C PHE A 7 10.03 -14.34 34.27
N ASP A 8 8.80 -14.00 34.57
CA ASP A 8 7.72 -13.86 33.62
C ASP A 8 8.07 -12.69 32.66
N LEU A 9 8.71 -12.99 31.55
CA LEU A 9 8.86 -12.08 30.41
C LEU A 9 7.53 -12.07 29.68
N GLY A 10 6.55 -11.38 30.29
CA GLY A 10 5.23 -11.14 29.70
C GLY A 10 5.34 -10.63 28.27
N ASP A 11 4.80 -11.44 27.43
CA ASP A 11 4.18 -11.27 26.10
C ASP A 11 3.94 -9.82 25.60
N LYS A 12 5.02 -9.05 25.45
CA LYS A 12 4.99 -7.77 24.72
C LYS A 12 5.58 -7.83 23.31
N SER A 13 6.23 -8.93 22.92
CA SER A 13 6.86 -9.07 21.61
C SER A 13 5.95 -9.67 20.54
N MET A 14 4.84 -10.32 20.93
CA MET A 14 3.92 -11.01 20.01
C MET A 14 2.89 -10.10 19.33
N ASN A 15 2.75 -8.86 19.78
CA ASN A 15 1.73 -7.93 19.27
C ASN A 15 2.19 -7.07 18.07
N MET A 16 3.38 -7.31 17.52
CA MET A 16 3.91 -6.56 16.37
C MET A 16 3.75 -7.25 15.02
N ILE A 17 3.29 -8.49 14.95
CA ILE A 17 3.48 -9.33 13.75
C ILE A 17 2.21 -9.52 12.90
N THR A 18 1.03 -9.17 13.39
CA THR A 18 -0.23 -9.40 12.67
C THR A 18 -0.95 -8.10 12.35
N LYS A 19 -0.35 -7.21 11.58
CA LYS A 19 -1.02 -5.98 11.17
C LYS A 19 -1.29 -5.97 9.68
N ALA A 20 -2.57 -5.88 9.33
CA ALA A 20 -3.04 -5.47 8.01
C ALA A 20 -3.43 -3.99 8.09
N THR A 21 -2.69 -3.14 7.38
CA THR A 21 -2.91 -1.68 7.38
C THR A 21 -3.51 -1.24 6.06
N LEU A 22 -4.62 -0.51 6.12
CA LEU A 22 -5.32 0.05 4.96
C LEU A 22 -4.98 1.54 4.82
N PHE A 23 -4.23 1.89 3.78
CA PHE A 23 -3.80 3.27 3.51
C PHE A 23 -4.80 4.03 2.64
N VAL A 24 -5.31 3.40 1.59
CA VAL A 24 -6.34 3.98 0.72
C VAL A 24 -7.56 3.07 0.73
N LYS A 25 -8.70 3.64 1.12
CA LYS A 25 -9.95 2.90 1.29
C LYS A 25 -10.65 2.70 -0.05
N ASN A 26 -10.98 1.45 -0.35
CA ASN A 26 -11.92 1.08 -1.39
C ASN A 26 -12.58 -0.25 -1.03
N LYS A 27 -13.83 -0.46 -1.42
CA LYS A 27 -14.49 -1.77 -1.33
C LYS A 27 -14.26 -2.52 -2.63
N VAL A 28 -13.54 -3.63 -2.53
CA VAL A 28 -13.12 -4.41 -3.68
C VAL A 28 -13.46 -5.89 -3.45
N LYS A 29 -13.98 -6.53 -4.49
CA LYS A 29 -13.98 -7.99 -4.62
C LYS A 29 -13.38 -8.32 -5.99
N GLY A 30 -12.36 -9.19 -6.03
CA GLY A 30 -11.71 -9.52 -7.28
C GLY A 30 -10.73 -10.66 -7.18
N GLN A 31 -10.18 -11.02 -8.34
CA GLN A 31 -9.14 -12.03 -8.45
C GLN A 31 -7.83 -11.54 -7.84
N VAL A 32 -7.20 -12.41 -7.10
CA VAL A 32 -5.85 -12.20 -6.57
C VAL A 32 -4.83 -12.51 -7.65
N PHE A 33 -3.89 -11.58 -7.85
CA PHE A 33 -2.78 -11.73 -8.78
C PHE A 33 -1.47 -11.40 -8.05
N THR A 34 -0.54 -12.33 -8.03
CA THR A 34 0.71 -12.19 -7.29
C THR A 34 1.88 -11.98 -8.23
N CYS A 35 2.54 -10.83 -8.12
CA CYS A 35 3.87 -10.58 -8.66
C CYS A 35 4.89 -11.09 -7.64
N THR A 36 5.74 -12.03 -8.05
CA THR A 36 6.81 -12.58 -7.20
C THR A 36 7.92 -11.59 -6.91
N GLU A 37 8.07 -10.59 -7.80
CA GLU A 37 9.03 -9.51 -7.70
C GLU A 37 8.31 -8.15 -7.67
N GLY A 38 9.03 -7.12 -7.21
CA GLY A 38 8.56 -5.75 -7.29
C GLY A 38 8.47 -5.28 -8.74
N LEU A 39 7.42 -4.55 -9.07
CA LEU A 39 7.16 -4.04 -10.43
C LEU A 39 7.45 -2.54 -10.50
N SER A 40 8.17 -2.12 -11.54
CA SER A 40 8.27 -0.71 -11.89
C SER A 40 7.06 -0.30 -12.73
N PHE A 41 6.29 0.66 -12.26
CA PHE A 41 5.18 1.17 -13.07
C PHE A 41 5.68 2.04 -14.22
N TRP A 42 6.72 2.87 -13.96
CA TRP A 42 7.34 3.64 -15.02
C TRP A 42 8.16 2.74 -15.95
N GLY A 43 7.75 2.67 -17.22
CA GLY A 43 8.39 1.85 -18.24
C GLY A 43 8.12 0.34 -18.13
N GLY A 44 7.48 -0.13 -17.05
CA GLY A 44 7.16 -1.54 -16.86
C GLY A 44 5.68 -1.88 -16.97
N VAL A 45 4.79 -0.86 -16.94
CA VAL A 45 3.35 -1.03 -17.16
C VAL A 45 2.90 -0.05 -18.24
N ASP A 46 2.15 -0.56 -19.20
CA ASP A 46 1.51 0.28 -20.22
C ASP A 46 0.33 1.03 -19.62
N PRO A 47 0.36 2.38 -19.57
CA PRO A 47 -0.69 3.17 -18.94
C PRO A 47 -2.04 3.15 -19.67
N ASP A 48 -2.06 2.71 -20.92
CA ASP A 48 -3.26 2.70 -21.75
C ASP A 48 -3.97 1.34 -21.77
N THR A 49 -3.30 0.29 -21.27
CA THR A 49 -3.87 -1.08 -21.24
C THR A 49 -3.79 -1.75 -19.87
N GLY A 50 -2.91 -1.27 -18.98
CA GLY A 50 -2.64 -1.90 -17.69
C GLY A 50 -1.85 -3.21 -17.77
N VAL A 51 -1.22 -3.49 -18.93
CA VAL A 51 -0.42 -4.69 -19.16
C VAL A 51 1.02 -4.46 -18.71
N ILE A 52 1.63 -5.47 -18.11
CA ILE A 52 3.06 -5.48 -17.76
C ILE A 52 3.87 -5.64 -19.04
N ILE A 53 4.61 -4.58 -19.43
CA ILE A 53 5.43 -4.53 -20.64
C ILE A 53 6.93 -4.72 -20.37
N ASP A 54 7.35 -4.77 -19.11
CA ASP A 54 8.74 -5.10 -18.76
C ASP A 54 9.03 -6.55 -19.15
N THR A 55 9.83 -6.72 -20.21
CA THR A 55 10.19 -8.05 -20.76
C THR A 55 11.05 -8.89 -19.82
N HIS A 56 11.66 -8.29 -18.80
CA HIS A 56 12.46 -8.98 -17.80
C HIS A 56 11.64 -9.37 -16.56
N HIS A 57 10.41 -8.86 -16.43
CA HIS A 57 9.56 -9.20 -15.30
C HIS A 57 8.91 -10.58 -15.50
N PRO A 58 8.89 -11.45 -14.48
CA PRO A 58 8.29 -12.80 -14.58
C PRO A 58 6.83 -12.82 -15.07
N ASN A 59 6.09 -11.75 -14.77
CA ASN A 59 4.69 -11.60 -15.17
C ASN A 59 4.50 -10.74 -16.44
N HIS A 60 5.50 -10.66 -17.32
CA HIS A 60 5.37 -9.95 -18.60
C HIS A 60 4.13 -10.42 -19.38
N GLY A 61 3.38 -9.48 -19.94
CA GLY A 61 2.16 -9.73 -20.70
C GLY A 61 0.88 -9.86 -19.89
N GLU A 62 0.97 -9.94 -18.56
CA GLU A 62 -0.20 -9.99 -17.68
C GLU A 62 -0.83 -8.60 -17.47
N ALA A 63 -2.16 -8.55 -17.41
CA ALA A 63 -2.91 -7.33 -17.14
C ALA A 63 -3.18 -7.15 -15.65
N LEU A 64 -3.01 -5.93 -15.15
CA LEU A 64 -3.28 -5.57 -13.75
C LEU A 64 -4.72 -5.08 -13.52
N ALA A 65 -5.39 -4.65 -14.60
CA ALA A 65 -6.68 -3.97 -14.55
C ALA A 65 -7.74 -4.75 -13.77
N GLY A 66 -8.34 -4.10 -12.76
CA GLY A 66 -9.41 -4.66 -11.94
C GLY A 66 -9.02 -5.78 -10.99
N ARG A 67 -7.76 -6.23 -10.99
CA ARG A 67 -7.28 -7.30 -10.09
C ARG A 67 -6.85 -6.76 -8.73
N ILE A 68 -6.83 -7.62 -7.74
CA ILE A 68 -6.17 -7.41 -6.44
C ILE A 68 -4.72 -7.88 -6.61
N VAL A 69 -3.80 -6.94 -6.77
CA VAL A 69 -2.41 -7.21 -7.13
C VAL A 69 -1.55 -7.21 -5.89
N LEU A 70 -0.87 -8.33 -5.63
CA LEU A 70 0.13 -8.47 -4.59
C LEU A 70 1.52 -8.30 -5.20
N MET A 71 2.38 -7.52 -4.56
CA MET A 71 3.82 -7.44 -4.87
C MET A 71 4.61 -7.09 -3.62
N PRO A 72 5.90 -7.49 -3.50
CA PRO A 72 6.70 -7.17 -2.32
C PRO A 72 6.74 -5.66 -2.03
N SER A 73 7.09 -4.88 -3.04
CA SER A 73 7.10 -3.41 -3.07
C SER A 73 7.07 -2.93 -4.52
N SER A 74 6.91 -1.64 -4.78
CA SER A 74 7.20 -1.08 -6.10
C SER A 74 8.71 -0.95 -6.32
N ARG A 75 9.13 -0.91 -7.58
CA ARG A 75 10.48 -0.56 -8.00
C ARG A 75 10.47 0.73 -8.83
N GLY A 76 11.57 1.44 -8.87
CA GLY A 76 11.78 2.59 -9.74
C GLY A 76 11.59 3.93 -9.03
N SER A 77 11.42 4.98 -9.85
CA SER A 77 11.33 6.36 -9.41
C SER A 77 9.90 6.78 -9.02
N CYS A 78 9.78 7.98 -8.44
CA CYS A 78 8.49 8.59 -8.13
C CYS A 78 7.55 8.76 -9.35
N SER A 79 8.06 8.66 -10.58
CA SER A 79 7.25 8.67 -11.81
C SER A 79 6.22 7.53 -11.89
N GLY A 80 6.42 6.45 -11.13
CA GLY A 80 5.45 5.35 -11.02
C GLY A 80 4.07 5.79 -10.52
N SER A 81 4.02 6.81 -9.65
CA SER A 81 2.74 7.40 -9.20
C SER A 81 1.95 8.02 -10.36
N GLY A 82 2.64 8.68 -11.31
CA GLY A 82 2.02 9.25 -12.51
C GLY A 82 1.41 8.19 -13.43
N VAL A 83 2.08 7.04 -13.58
CA VAL A 83 1.55 5.91 -14.35
C VAL A 83 0.29 5.36 -13.68
N LEU A 84 0.28 5.18 -12.36
CA LEU A 84 -0.92 4.73 -11.65
C LEU A 84 -2.08 5.72 -11.80
N LEU A 85 -1.80 7.03 -11.78
CA LEU A 85 -2.81 8.07 -12.04
C LEU A 85 -3.40 7.95 -13.44
N GLN A 86 -2.57 7.73 -14.45
CA GLN A 86 -3.04 7.54 -15.83
C GLN A 86 -3.87 6.27 -15.96
N LEU A 87 -3.43 5.16 -15.39
CA LEU A 87 -4.20 3.91 -15.33
C LEU A 87 -5.57 4.11 -14.68
N ALA A 88 -5.61 4.83 -13.53
CA ALA A 88 -6.85 5.13 -12.83
C ALA A 88 -7.81 5.98 -13.68
N ARG A 89 -7.27 6.99 -14.37
CA ARG A 89 -8.04 7.84 -15.30
C ARG A 89 -8.57 7.05 -16.49
N ASN A 90 -7.78 6.15 -17.04
CA ASN A 90 -8.13 5.36 -18.22
C ASN A 90 -8.99 4.14 -17.91
N GLY A 91 -9.22 3.82 -16.62
CA GLY A 91 -10.02 2.66 -16.21
C GLY A 91 -9.26 1.32 -16.23
N PHE A 92 -7.94 1.35 -16.34
CA PHE A 92 -7.07 0.17 -16.37
C PHE A 92 -6.26 -0.03 -15.08
N ALA A 93 -6.56 0.73 -14.04
CA ALA A 93 -5.90 0.54 -12.75
C ALA A 93 -6.26 -0.81 -12.10
N PRO A 94 -5.36 -1.39 -11.31
CA PRO A 94 -5.73 -2.47 -10.41
C PRO A 94 -6.79 -2.01 -9.42
N ALA A 95 -7.65 -2.92 -8.98
CA ALA A 95 -8.66 -2.61 -7.97
C ALA A 95 -8.04 -2.40 -6.59
N ALA A 96 -6.95 -3.11 -6.31
CA ALA A 96 -6.14 -2.96 -5.12
C ALA A 96 -4.67 -3.28 -5.40
N LEU A 97 -3.78 -2.63 -4.64
CA LEU A 97 -2.37 -2.96 -4.54
C LEU A 97 -2.06 -3.34 -3.09
N ILE A 98 -1.43 -4.48 -2.91
CA ILE A 98 -1.12 -5.05 -1.60
C ILE A 98 0.37 -5.29 -1.51
N PHE A 99 1.00 -4.67 -0.51
CA PHE A 99 2.43 -4.72 -0.29
C PHE A 99 2.77 -5.47 1.00
N ARG A 100 3.93 -6.09 1.02
CA ARG A 100 4.54 -6.67 2.21
C ARG A 100 5.52 -5.68 2.86
N GLU A 101 6.14 -4.83 2.06
CA GLU A 101 7.10 -3.81 2.47
C GLU A 101 6.45 -2.42 2.49
N THR A 102 7.15 -1.44 3.04
CA THR A 102 6.71 -0.04 2.99
C THR A 102 6.79 0.46 1.55
N GLU A 103 5.69 1.04 1.08
CA GLU A 103 5.55 1.57 -0.27
C GLU A 103 4.84 2.93 -0.21
N GLU A 104 5.49 3.97 -0.73
CA GLU A 104 5.00 5.35 -0.64
C GLU A 104 4.64 5.94 -2.00
N ILE A 105 5.29 5.48 -3.08
CA ILE A 105 5.18 6.06 -4.42
C ILE A 105 3.80 5.78 -5.02
N LEU A 106 3.41 4.51 -5.10
CA LEU A 106 2.09 4.12 -5.61
C LEU A 106 0.98 4.48 -4.63
N THR A 107 1.28 4.46 -3.32
CA THR A 107 0.37 4.93 -2.28
C THR A 107 -0.02 6.39 -2.50
N LEU A 108 0.95 7.27 -2.78
CA LEU A 108 0.68 8.68 -3.11
C LEU A 108 -0.17 8.80 -4.37
N GLY A 109 0.18 8.06 -5.44
CA GLY A 109 -0.59 8.00 -6.68
C GLY A 109 -2.05 7.58 -6.45
N ALA A 110 -2.28 6.56 -5.63
CA ALA A 110 -3.61 6.08 -5.30
C ALA A 110 -4.43 7.09 -4.48
N ILE A 111 -3.80 7.82 -3.54
CA ILE A 111 -4.45 8.91 -2.78
C ILE A 111 -4.91 10.01 -3.73
N ILE A 112 -4.05 10.42 -4.67
CA ILE A 112 -4.37 11.47 -5.63
C ILE A 112 -5.48 10.98 -6.60
N ALA A 113 -5.40 9.74 -7.10
CA ALA A 113 -6.43 9.15 -7.97
C ALA A 113 -7.82 9.13 -7.30
N ALA A 114 -7.87 8.75 -6.03
CA ALA A 114 -9.10 8.75 -5.25
C ALA A 114 -9.70 10.17 -5.10
N LYS A 115 -8.85 11.17 -4.86
CA LYS A 115 -9.30 12.54 -4.61
C LYS A 115 -9.65 13.32 -5.87
N LEU A 116 -8.86 13.19 -6.94
CA LEU A 116 -9.02 13.98 -8.15
C LEU A 116 -9.92 13.31 -9.19
N PHE A 117 -9.88 11.98 -9.30
CA PHE A 117 -10.59 11.25 -10.36
C PHE A 117 -11.75 10.41 -9.84
N ASN A 118 -12.00 10.39 -8.51
CA ASN A 118 -12.98 9.50 -7.89
C ASN A 118 -12.77 8.03 -8.31
N SER A 119 -11.53 7.65 -8.55
CA SER A 119 -11.11 6.32 -9.00
C SER A 119 -10.16 5.68 -7.96
N PRO A 120 -10.68 5.27 -6.80
CA PRO A 120 -9.88 4.78 -5.70
C PRO A 120 -9.28 3.40 -6.03
N VAL A 121 -7.98 3.28 -5.85
CA VAL A 121 -7.24 2.00 -5.81
C VAL A 121 -6.98 1.69 -4.33
N ALA A 122 -7.46 0.56 -3.82
CA ALA A 122 -7.20 0.20 -2.44
C ALA A 122 -5.70 -0.06 -2.24
N ILE A 123 -5.11 0.49 -1.17
CA ILE A 123 -3.71 0.23 -0.83
C ILE A 123 -3.63 -0.39 0.56
N LEU A 124 -3.03 -1.56 0.65
CA LEU A 124 -2.82 -2.28 1.88
C LEU A 124 -1.35 -2.65 2.06
N ARG A 125 -0.92 -2.69 3.32
CA ARG A 125 0.31 -3.38 3.71
C ARG A 125 -0.04 -4.50 4.68
N LEU A 126 0.46 -5.70 4.41
CA LEU A 126 0.21 -6.88 5.21
C LEU A 126 1.50 -7.37 5.87
N SER A 127 1.38 -8.00 7.05
CA SER A 127 2.48 -8.81 7.57
C SER A 127 2.79 -9.97 6.63
N LEU A 128 4.00 -10.49 6.72
CA LEU A 128 4.47 -11.57 5.85
C LEU A 128 3.52 -12.78 5.87
N GLU A 129 3.05 -13.16 7.05
CA GLU A 129 2.15 -14.32 7.22
C GLU A 129 0.82 -14.14 6.49
N ILE A 130 0.19 -12.96 6.62
CA ILE A 130 -1.08 -12.66 5.96
C ILE A 130 -0.86 -12.53 4.45
N TYR A 131 0.24 -11.90 4.03
CA TYR A 131 0.61 -11.75 2.63
C TYR A 131 0.79 -13.12 1.96
N ASP A 132 1.55 -14.03 2.58
CA ASP A 132 1.79 -15.38 2.08
C ASP A 132 0.51 -16.24 2.06
N ALA A 133 -0.37 -16.08 3.04
CA ALA A 133 -1.66 -16.75 3.03
C ALA A 133 -2.56 -16.23 1.89
N LEU A 134 -2.62 -14.91 1.69
CA LEU A 134 -3.41 -14.28 0.63
C LEU A 134 -2.88 -14.62 -0.77
N SER A 135 -1.56 -14.74 -0.94
CA SER A 135 -0.95 -15.07 -2.24
C SER A 135 -1.38 -16.45 -2.79
N ARG A 136 -1.93 -17.31 -1.93
CA ARG A 136 -2.48 -18.64 -2.30
C ARG A 136 -3.97 -18.60 -2.63
N ALA A 137 -4.63 -17.48 -2.36
CA ALA A 137 -6.05 -17.32 -2.66
C ALA A 137 -6.25 -16.96 -4.13
N THR A 138 -7.35 -17.41 -4.71
CA THR A 138 -7.76 -17.03 -6.08
C THR A 138 -8.58 -15.75 -6.09
N GLU A 139 -9.33 -15.49 -5.02
CA GLU A 139 -10.17 -14.31 -4.85
C GLU A 139 -10.03 -13.74 -3.44
N ALA A 140 -10.26 -12.43 -3.33
CA ALA A 140 -10.36 -11.76 -2.04
C ALA A 140 -11.41 -10.66 -2.07
N LYS A 141 -11.84 -10.25 -0.87
CA LYS A 141 -12.72 -9.12 -0.66
C LYS A 141 -12.11 -8.17 0.36
N ILE A 142 -11.97 -6.93 -0.02
CA ILE A 142 -11.48 -5.84 0.82
C ILE A 142 -12.67 -4.98 1.19
N GLY A 143 -12.93 -4.82 2.50
CA GLY A 143 -13.87 -3.86 3.06
C GLY A 143 -13.16 -2.62 3.59
N TYR A 144 -13.85 -1.82 4.39
CA TYR A 144 -13.24 -0.67 5.08
C TYR A 144 -12.50 -1.06 6.36
N ASP A 145 -12.85 -2.21 6.92
CA ASP A 145 -12.40 -2.70 8.22
C ASP A 145 -11.96 -4.17 8.19
N THR A 146 -12.17 -4.87 7.06
CA THR A 146 -11.86 -6.30 6.95
C THR A 146 -11.31 -6.65 5.58
N LEU A 147 -10.35 -7.59 5.58
CA LEU A 147 -9.87 -8.33 4.40
C LEU A 147 -10.33 -9.77 4.53
N GLN A 148 -11.07 -10.27 3.56
CA GLN A 148 -11.61 -11.63 3.52
C GLN A 148 -11.03 -12.40 2.33
N PHE A 149 -10.50 -13.60 2.59
CA PHE A 149 -10.01 -14.52 1.56
C PHE A 149 -9.97 -15.93 2.13
N LEU A 150 -10.18 -16.93 1.30
CA LEU A 150 -10.43 -18.31 1.75
C LEU A 150 -11.50 -18.28 2.86
N ASP A 151 -11.27 -18.95 3.98
CA ASP A 151 -12.16 -18.96 5.14
C ASP A 151 -11.71 -17.99 6.25
N GLN A 152 -10.85 -17.01 5.91
CA GLN A 152 -10.28 -16.06 6.87
C GLN A 152 -10.92 -14.67 6.74
N SER A 153 -11.02 -13.98 7.86
CA SER A 153 -11.43 -12.57 7.95
C SER A 153 -10.42 -11.83 8.85
N ILE A 154 -9.63 -10.98 8.23
CA ILE A 154 -8.54 -10.24 8.88
C ILE A 154 -9.00 -8.82 9.14
N PRO A 155 -8.94 -8.32 10.39
CA PRO A 155 -9.26 -6.92 10.68
C PRO A 155 -8.21 -5.99 10.09
N LEU A 156 -8.67 -4.88 9.50
CA LEU A 156 -7.83 -3.83 8.94
C LEU A 156 -7.69 -2.69 9.92
N SER A 157 -6.47 -2.23 10.14
CA SER A 157 -6.17 -1.01 10.89
C SER A 157 -5.88 0.15 9.94
N LEU A 158 -6.17 1.37 10.37
CA LEU A 158 -5.70 2.57 9.68
C LEU A 158 -4.24 2.84 10.06
N PRO A 159 -3.48 3.55 9.19
CA PRO A 159 -2.14 4.01 9.54
C PRO A 159 -2.19 4.81 10.85
N ASN A 160 -1.23 4.58 11.73
CA ASN A 160 -1.13 5.35 12.97
C ASN A 160 -0.69 6.78 12.61
N THR A 161 -1.57 7.76 12.80
CA THR A 161 -1.31 9.18 12.50
C THR A 161 -0.52 9.89 13.61
N ASP A 162 -0.20 9.21 14.72
CA ASP A 162 0.49 9.81 15.87
C ASP A 162 1.92 10.26 15.53
N ILE A 163 2.56 9.65 14.52
CA ILE A 163 3.88 10.04 14.03
C ILE A 163 3.87 11.46 13.42
N VAL A 164 2.75 11.90 12.85
CA VAL A 164 2.62 13.25 12.27
C VAL A 164 2.51 14.32 13.36
N GLN A 165 2.04 13.98 14.56
CA GLN A 165 1.94 14.93 15.68
C GLN A 165 3.25 15.10 16.44
N GLN A 166 4.10 14.08 16.54
CA GLN A 166 5.43 14.19 17.14
C GLN A 166 6.34 15.12 16.32
N ASN A 167 6.26 15.10 14.99
CA ASN A 167 7.01 16.02 14.14
C ASN A 167 6.49 17.48 14.18
N LYS A 168 5.31 17.73 14.77
CA LYS A 168 4.83 19.12 15.00
C LYS A 168 5.43 19.74 16.26
N SER A 169 5.81 18.95 17.25
CA SER A 169 6.50 19.48 18.45
C SER A 169 7.95 19.85 18.16
N ASP A 170 8.62 19.14 17.23
CA ASP A 170 10.01 19.45 16.85
C ASP A 170 10.11 20.63 15.87
N LYS A 171 9.02 21.00 15.19
CA LYS A 171 8.99 22.18 14.29
C LYS A 171 9.09 23.54 14.99
N ASN A 172 8.89 23.60 16.29
CA ASN A 172 9.11 24.83 17.04
C ASN A 172 10.60 25.19 17.23
N MET A 173 11.53 24.30 16.89
CA MET A 173 12.98 24.57 16.91
C MET A 173 13.55 25.09 15.58
N LEU A 174 12.79 25.04 14.48
CA LEU A 174 13.24 25.48 13.14
C LEU A 174 12.45 26.66 12.57
N ALA A 175 11.93 27.52 13.41
CA ALA A 175 11.11 28.70 13.02
C ALA A 175 11.93 29.83 12.36
N GLY A 176 12.83 29.51 11.41
CA GLY A 176 13.65 30.46 10.67
C GLY A 176 13.50 30.44 9.14
N HIS A 177 12.95 29.40 8.54
CA HIS A 177 12.90 29.23 7.07
C HIS A 177 11.53 28.95 6.45
N ASP A 178 10.44 29.18 7.18
CA ASP A 178 9.09 28.71 6.82
C ASP A 178 8.29 29.64 5.88
N GLY A 179 8.87 30.79 5.48
CA GLY A 179 8.15 31.76 4.63
C GLY A 179 7.99 31.34 3.16
N LEU A 180 8.95 30.57 2.62
CA LEU A 180 8.97 30.21 1.19
C LEU A 180 8.11 28.98 0.88
N ALA A 181 8.13 27.98 1.76
CA ALA A 181 7.35 26.75 1.57
C ALA A 181 5.83 26.98 1.68
N ARG A 182 5.38 27.90 2.55
CA ARG A 182 3.97 28.28 2.64
C ARG A 182 3.47 29.03 1.41
N LYS A 183 4.32 29.83 0.77
CA LYS A 183 3.94 30.58 -0.43
C LYS A 183 3.70 29.67 -1.63
N ILE A 184 4.50 28.60 -1.78
CA ILE A 184 4.35 27.61 -2.85
C ILE A 184 3.11 26.74 -2.63
N ALA A 185 2.76 26.41 -1.38
CA ALA A 185 1.58 25.59 -1.08
C ALA A 185 0.25 26.33 -1.29
N MET A 186 0.23 27.67 -1.29
CA MET A 186 -0.98 28.46 -1.51
C MET A 186 -1.24 28.82 -2.99
N GLU A 187 -0.25 28.62 -3.87
CA GLU A 187 -0.41 28.90 -5.31
C GLU A 187 -0.83 27.67 -6.14
N VAL A 188 -1.00 26.50 -5.52
CA VAL A 188 -1.34 25.23 -6.19
C VAL A 188 -2.71 24.68 -5.76
N ILE A 189 -3.54 25.51 -5.10
CA ILE A 189 -4.94 25.14 -4.75
C ILE A 189 -5.91 25.95 -5.58
#